data_7c271c12732b3294f1f383933d97879d
#
_entry.id   7c271c12732b3294f1f383933d97879d
#
_cell.length_a   1.000
_cell.length_b   1.000
_cell.length_c   1.000
_cell.angle_alpha   90.00
_cell.angle_beta   90.00
_cell.angle_gamma   90.00
#
_symmetry.space_group_name_H-M   'P 1'
#
loop_
_entity.id
_entity.type
_entity.pdbx_description
1 polymer ?
#
loop_
_entity_poly.entity_id
_entity_poly.type
_entity_poly.pdbx_seq_one_letter_code
_entity_poly.pdbx_strand_id
1 'polypeptide(L)'
;LVGSEMCIRDRVYVMKYVRAFDGVFVDNEGGYMFLDNNDEQKIWEGERINIYVNDDGIVGFDYIAPLELGETVKDDCSLKSFDEIKTVFEDGITTLYNSGMEKLLDMDGKEVEYTDMGDKEDVKYTDINVNKIILRYTRLSERSDFHTGLMVPVWDFIGDIDYGDTSGLSGQEKDKVVFTINAVDGSIVDRAAGY
;
A
#
# COMPACT_ATOMS: atom_id res chain seq x y z
N LEU A 1 -16.46 41.29 -17.90
CA LEU A 1 -15.76 40.23 -17.17
C LEU A 1 -16.13 40.36 -15.72
N VAL A 2 -17.17 39.66 -15.28
CA VAL A 2 -17.52 39.52 -13.89
C VAL A 2 -16.48 38.57 -13.30
N GLY A 3 -15.57 39.11 -12.49
CA GLY A 3 -14.67 38.28 -11.70
C GLY A 3 -15.54 37.40 -10.80
N SER A 4 -15.40 36.08 -10.93
CA SER A 4 -15.95 35.18 -9.93
C SER A 4 -15.19 35.43 -8.64
N GLU A 5 -15.83 36.11 -7.71
CA GLU A 5 -15.46 36.04 -6.31
C GLU A 5 -15.57 34.56 -5.93
N MET A 6 -14.42 33.90 -5.85
CA MET A 6 -14.32 32.56 -5.32
C MET A 6 -14.69 32.69 -3.85
N CYS A 7 -15.95 32.42 -3.56
CA CYS A 7 -16.49 32.53 -2.21
C CYS A 7 -15.65 31.66 -1.27
N ILE A 8 -14.95 32.28 -0.35
CA ILE A 8 -14.21 31.64 0.75
C ILE A 8 -15.15 30.76 1.63
N ARG A 9 -16.46 30.81 1.40
CA ARG A 9 -17.48 30.04 2.10
C ARG A 9 -17.52 28.54 1.76
N ASP A 10 -16.83 28.09 0.68
CA ASP A 10 -16.93 26.70 0.23
C ASP A 10 -15.74 25.85 0.70
N ARG A 11 -15.03 26.25 1.74
CA ARG A 11 -13.98 25.40 2.33
C ARG A 11 -14.61 24.27 3.13
N VAL A 12 -14.40 23.06 2.67
CA VAL A 12 -14.75 21.84 3.39
C VAL A 12 -13.48 21.24 3.96
N TYR A 13 -13.46 21.03 5.26
CA TYR A 13 -12.41 20.25 5.92
C TYR A 13 -12.82 18.79 5.95
N VAL A 14 -11.90 17.90 5.62
CA VAL A 14 -12.13 16.46 5.68
C VAL A 14 -11.36 15.88 6.85
N MET A 15 -12.08 15.37 7.84
CA MET A 15 -11.51 14.59 8.94
C MET A 15 -11.57 13.10 8.56
N LYS A 16 -10.40 12.45 8.49
CA LYS A 16 -10.27 11.04 8.15
C LYS A 16 -9.97 10.24 9.41
N TYR A 17 -10.76 9.21 9.63
CA TYR A 17 -10.58 8.29 10.75
C TYR A 17 -10.36 6.88 10.20
N VAL A 18 -9.46 6.17 10.83
CA VAL A 18 -9.16 4.76 10.57
C VAL A 18 -9.33 3.97 11.85
N ARG A 19 -9.55 2.68 11.75
CA ARG A 19 -9.62 1.79 12.90
C ARG A 19 -8.27 1.71 13.60
N ALA A 20 -8.29 1.49 14.90
CA ALA A 20 -7.08 1.22 15.68
C ALA A 20 -7.39 0.15 16.74
N PHE A 21 -6.40 -0.67 17.05
CA PHE A 21 -6.40 -1.62 18.16
C PHE A 21 -5.24 -1.26 19.09
N ASP A 22 -5.52 -0.98 20.35
CA ASP A 22 -4.52 -0.60 21.37
C ASP A 22 -3.56 0.52 20.92
N GLY A 23 -4.09 1.47 20.15
CA GLY A 23 -3.32 2.60 19.62
C GLY A 23 -2.53 2.31 18.32
N VAL A 24 -2.56 1.10 17.81
CA VAL A 24 -1.97 0.72 16.53
C VAL A 24 -3.04 0.83 15.44
N PHE A 25 -2.79 1.67 14.44
CA PHE A 25 -3.73 1.93 13.36
C PHE A 25 -3.83 0.75 12.39
N VAL A 26 -5.04 0.56 11.87
CA VAL A 26 -5.27 -0.33 10.73
C VAL A 26 -4.99 0.46 9.46
N ASP A 27 -4.30 -0.18 8.53
CA ASP A 27 -4.05 0.38 7.22
C ASP A 27 -5.36 0.64 6.46
N ASN A 28 -5.43 1.78 5.85
CA ASN A 28 -6.58 2.23 5.05
C ASN A 28 -6.29 2.28 3.55
N GLU A 29 -5.15 1.79 3.13
CA GLU A 29 -4.83 1.64 1.72
C GLU A 29 -5.58 0.42 1.18
N GLY A 30 -6.11 0.55 -0.03
CA GLY A 30 -6.74 -0.56 -0.75
C GLY A 30 -5.69 -1.49 -1.35
N GLY A 31 -6.14 -2.64 -1.79
CA GLY A 31 -5.29 -3.62 -2.45
C GLY A 31 -6.00 -4.26 -3.64
N TYR A 32 -5.26 -5.04 -4.39
CA TYR A 32 -5.75 -5.79 -5.53
C TYR A 32 -5.66 -7.28 -5.22
N MET A 33 -6.66 -8.03 -5.63
CA MET A 33 -6.62 -9.49 -5.60
C MET A 33 -6.89 -10.01 -7.02
N PHE A 34 -6.03 -10.88 -7.49
CA PHE A 34 -6.28 -11.65 -8.70
C PHE A 34 -6.98 -12.95 -8.33
N LEU A 35 -8.13 -13.22 -8.91
CA LEU A 35 -8.84 -14.47 -8.73
C LEU A 35 -8.37 -15.47 -9.79
N ASP A 36 -7.86 -16.60 -9.34
CA ASP A 36 -7.14 -17.64 -10.10
C ASP A 36 -7.84 -18.21 -11.34
N ASN A 37 -9.07 -17.91 -11.65
CA ASN A 37 -9.77 -18.63 -12.72
C ASN A 37 -10.53 -17.79 -13.74
N ASN A 38 -10.57 -16.47 -13.64
CA ASN A 38 -11.38 -15.66 -14.57
C ASN A 38 -10.79 -14.30 -14.93
N ASP A 39 -9.51 -14.03 -14.71
CA ASP A 39 -8.86 -12.73 -14.98
C ASP A 39 -9.58 -11.52 -14.36
N GLU A 40 -10.47 -11.75 -13.39
CA GLU A 40 -11.17 -10.69 -12.68
C GLU A 40 -10.27 -10.15 -11.56
N GLN A 41 -9.76 -8.96 -11.79
CA GLN A 41 -9.11 -8.19 -10.74
C GLN A 41 -10.18 -7.64 -9.80
N LYS A 42 -10.16 -8.03 -8.53
CA LYS A 42 -10.96 -7.41 -7.49
C LYS A 42 -10.13 -6.40 -6.72
N ILE A 43 -10.71 -5.22 -6.55
CA ILE A 43 -10.12 -4.13 -5.78
C ILE A 43 -10.88 -4.08 -4.45
N TRP A 44 -10.16 -4.03 -3.34
CA TRP A 44 -10.75 -3.72 -2.04
C TRP A 44 -10.22 -2.39 -1.55
N GLU A 45 -11.08 -1.64 -0.88
CA GLU A 45 -10.69 -0.40 -0.23
C GLU A 45 -10.40 -0.64 1.26
N GLY A 46 -9.48 0.12 1.83
CA GLY A 46 -9.24 0.13 3.27
C GLY A 46 -10.37 0.83 4.02
N GLU A 47 -10.70 0.29 5.21
CA GLU A 47 -11.76 0.84 6.06
C GLU A 47 -11.42 2.25 6.51
N ARG A 48 -12.33 3.19 6.27
CA ARG A 48 -12.18 4.56 6.73
C ARG A 48 -13.51 5.30 6.89
N ILE A 49 -13.52 6.27 7.77
CA ILE A 49 -14.61 7.22 7.91
C ILE A 49 -14.09 8.60 7.49
N ASN A 50 -14.80 9.25 6.59
CA ASN A 50 -14.57 10.66 6.24
C ASN A 50 -15.74 11.49 6.76
N ILE A 51 -15.43 12.55 7.51
CA ILE A 51 -16.40 13.53 7.97
C ILE A 51 -16.05 14.86 7.31
N TYR A 52 -17.00 15.41 6.60
CA TYR A 52 -16.87 16.69 5.89
C TYR A 52 -17.48 17.78 6.72
N VAL A 53 -16.71 18.80 7.05
CA VAL A 53 -17.12 19.91 7.94
C VAL A 53 -16.85 21.24 7.27
N ASN A 54 -17.80 22.16 7.36
CA ASN A 54 -17.62 23.57 7.00
C ASN A 54 -18.10 24.47 8.14
N ASP A 55 -18.24 25.77 7.88
CA ASP A 55 -18.66 26.77 8.88
C ASP A 55 -20.11 26.53 9.41
N ASP A 56 -20.93 25.82 8.64
CA ASP A 56 -22.30 25.45 9.01
C ASP A 56 -22.37 24.14 9.82
N GLY A 57 -21.27 23.41 9.94
CA GLY A 57 -21.18 22.16 10.67
C GLY A 57 -20.84 20.95 9.77
N ILE A 58 -21.35 19.77 10.12
CA ILE A 58 -21.11 18.53 9.35
C ILE A 58 -22.02 18.56 8.12
N VAL A 59 -21.40 18.54 6.94
CA VAL A 59 -22.07 18.59 5.65
C VAL A 59 -22.03 17.27 4.88
N GLY A 60 -21.22 16.31 5.33
CA GLY A 60 -21.13 15.00 4.72
C GLY A 60 -20.46 13.97 5.63
N PHE A 61 -20.75 12.71 5.35
CA PHE A 61 -20.23 11.54 6.07
C PHE A 61 -20.16 10.36 5.11
N ASP A 62 -18.96 9.75 5.02
CA ASP A 62 -18.75 8.52 4.30
C ASP A 62 -18.18 7.47 5.24
N TYR A 63 -18.72 6.27 5.22
CA TYR A 63 -18.13 5.09 5.84
C TYR A 63 -17.80 4.08 4.74
N ILE A 64 -16.52 3.97 4.44
CA ILE A 64 -16.02 3.23 3.29
C ILE A 64 -15.46 1.90 3.78
N ALA A 65 -15.84 0.82 3.09
CA ALA A 65 -15.37 -0.54 3.30
C ALA A 65 -15.39 -1.00 4.78
N PRO A 66 -16.55 -0.92 5.48
CA PRO A 66 -16.64 -1.33 6.87
C PRO A 66 -16.26 -2.80 7.03
N LEU A 67 -15.42 -3.08 8.02
CA LEU A 67 -14.97 -4.43 8.35
C LEU A 67 -15.72 -4.95 9.58
N GLU A 68 -16.21 -6.18 9.50
CA GLU A 68 -16.65 -6.95 10.65
C GLU A 68 -15.45 -7.75 11.18
N LEU A 69 -15.21 -7.62 12.48
CA LEU A 69 -14.14 -8.36 13.15
C LEU A 69 -14.61 -9.78 13.48
N GLY A 70 -13.88 -10.75 12.97
CA GLY A 70 -14.04 -12.15 13.30
C GLY A 70 -13.40 -12.54 14.63
N GLU A 71 -13.07 -13.80 14.77
CA GLU A 71 -12.42 -14.35 15.94
C GLU A 71 -10.94 -13.98 15.98
N THR A 72 -10.39 -13.85 17.18
CA THR A 72 -8.94 -13.70 17.38
C THR A 72 -8.28 -15.06 17.11
N VAL A 73 -7.44 -15.09 16.07
CA VAL A 73 -6.77 -16.33 15.68
C VAL A 73 -5.64 -16.68 16.66
N LYS A 74 -4.95 -15.66 17.16
CA LYS A 74 -3.84 -15.83 18.10
C LYS A 74 -3.71 -14.61 19.00
N ASP A 75 -3.74 -14.86 20.30
CA ASP A 75 -3.43 -13.87 21.32
C ASP A 75 -1.93 -13.84 21.64
N ASP A 76 -1.47 -12.75 22.25
CA ASP A 76 -0.10 -12.59 22.78
C ASP A 76 1.01 -12.92 21.75
N CYS A 77 0.87 -12.42 20.54
CA CYS A 77 1.90 -12.55 19.53
C CYS A 77 3.14 -11.72 19.91
N SER A 78 4.27 -12.38 20.07
CA SER A 78 5.55 -11.67 20.18
C SER A 78 5.91 -11.08 18.82
N LEU A 79 6.14 -9.78 18.78
CA LEU A 79 6.61 -9.11 17.58
C LEU A 79 8.13 -9.26 17.44
N LYS A 80 8.59 -9.38 16.20
CA LYS A 80 10.02 -9.34 15.90
C LYS A 80 10.61 -7.98 16.25
N SER A 81 11.83 -7.99 16.76
CA SER A 81 12.57 -6.77 17.05
C SER A 81 12.88 -5.98 15.78
N PHE A 82 13.14 -4.69 15.95
CA PHE A 82 13.52 -3.84 14.82
C PHE A 82 14.79 -4.34 14.12
N ASP A 83 15.78 -4.86 14.86
CA ASP A 83 17.03 -5.37 14.27
C ASP A 83 16.77 -6.59 13.38
N GLU A 84 15.82 -7.47 13.76
CA GLU A 84 15.44 -8.61 12.93
C GLU A 84 14.73 -8.18 11.64
N ILE A 85 13.76 -7.26 11.73
CA ILE A 85 13.04 -6.77 10.54
C ILE A 85 13.94 -5.93 9.63
N LYS A 86 14.89 -5.19 10.19
CA LYS A 86 15.86 -4.42 9.42
C LYS A 86 16.67 -5.31 8.49
N THR A 87 17.14 -6.47 8.99
CA THR A 87 17.88 -7.42 8.17
C THR A 87 17.01 -7.96 7.02
N VAL A 88 15.75 -8.30 7.30
CA VAL A 88 14.80 -8.75 6.25
C VAL A 88 14.57 -7.65 5.22
N PHE A 89 14.46 -6.39 5.66
CA PHE A 89 14.31 -5.25 4.76
C PHE A 89 15.53 -5.07 3.87
N GLU A 90 16.74 -5.04 4.44
CA GLU A 90 17.99 -4.82 3.70
C GLU A 90 18.23 -5.90 2.62
N ASP A 91 17.90 -7.14 2.93
CA ASP A 91 18.02 -8.27 1.98
C ASP A 91 16.88 -8.26 0.93
N GLY A 92 15.66 -7.94 1.36
CA GLY A 92 14.47 -8.04 0.52
C GLY A 92 14.27 -6.87 -0.43
N ILE A 93 14.55 -5.63 0.01
CA ILE A 93 14.27 -4.42 -0.79
C ILE A 93 15.04 -4.44 -2.12
N THR A 94 16.31 -4.84 -2.09
CA THR A 94 17.15 -4.94 -3.28
C THR A 94 16.60 -5.99 -4.25
N THR A 95 16.15 -7.12 -3.72
CA THR A 95 15.57 -8.19 -4.54
C THR A 95 14.26 -7.75 -5.16
N LEU A 96 13.38 -7.10 -4.39
CA LEU A 96 12.07 -6.65 -4.86
C LEU A 96 12.19 -5.66 -6.02
N TYR A 97 13.06 -4.66 -5.88
CA TYR A 97 13.18 -3.60 -6.88
C TYR A 97 14.12 -3.95 -8.04
N ASN A 98 15.07 -4.85 -7.86
CA ASN A 98 15.89 -5.35 -8.96
C ASN A 98 15.18 -6.42 -9.80
N SER A 99 14.38 -7.29 -9.18
CA SER A 99 13.62 -8.33 -9.91
C SER A 99 12.43 -7.75 -10.70
N GLY A 100 11.86 -6.64 -10.24
CA GLY A 100 10.76 -5.96 -10.94
C GLY A 100 11.17 -5.36 -12.29
N MET A 101 12.46 -5.18 -12.54
CA MET A 101 12.97 -4.70 -13.85
C MET A 101 13.17 -5.82 -14.88
N GLU A 102 13.26 -7.08 -14.45
CA GLU A 102 13.51 -8.21 -15.36
C GLU A 102 12.25 -8.96 -15.80
N LYS A 103 11.12 -8.74 -15.17
CA LYS A 103 9.89 -9.52 -15.42
C LYS A 103 8.64 -8.65 -15.48
N LEU A 104 8.48 -7.91 -16.57
CA LEU A 104 7.15 -7.42 -16.92
C LEU A 104 6.40 -8.54 -17.62
N LEU A 105 5.25 -8.92 -17.07
CA LEU A 105 4.31 -9.81 -17.75
C LEU A 105 3.43 -8.96 -18.67
N ASP A 106 3.23 -9.39 -19.91
CA ASP A 106 2.23 -8.78 -20.79
C ASP A 106 0.80 -9.09 -20.28
N MET A 107 -0.20 -8.52 -20.94
CA MET A 107 -1.61 -8.73 -20.57
C MET A 107 -2.06 -10.19 -20.66
N ASP A 108 -1.26 -11.07 -21.26
CA ASP A 108 -1.50 -12.50 -21.39
C ASP A 108 -0.69 -13.34 -20.37
N GLY A 109 0.00 -12.66 -19.43
CA GLY A 109 0.80 -13.32 -18.39
C GLY A 109 2.09 -13.93 -18.91
N LYS A 110 2.58 -13.54 -20.07
CA LYS A 110 3.81 -14.00 -20.67
C LYS A 110 4.96 -13.07 -20.33
N GLU A 111 6.09 -13.63 -19.88
CA GLU A 111 7.31 -12.85 -19.66
C GLU A 111 7.69 -12.08 -20.92
N VAL A 112 7.68 -10.76 -20.84
CA VAL A 112 8.21 -9.88 -21.88
C VAL A 112 9.68 -9.68 -21.56
N GLU A 113 10.57 -10.34 -22.32
CA GLU A 113 11.98 -9.99 -22.31
C GLU A 113 12.13 -8.58 -22.84
N TYR A 114 12.64 -7.69 -22.02
CA TYR A 114 13.03 -6.32 -22.41
C TYR A 114 14.29 -6.35 -23.27
N THR A 115 14.23 -7.00 -24.44
CA THR A 115 15.39 -7.13 -25.33
C THR A 115 15.48 -6.06 -26.42
N ASP A 116 14.55 -5.09 -26.45
CA ASP A 116 14.47 -4.18 -27.60
C ASP A 116 14.42 -2.68 -27.27
N MET A 117 14.89 -2.28 -26.11
CA MET A 117 15.16 -0.85 -25.85
C MET A 117 16.64 -0.64 -25.65
N GLY A 118 17.32 -0.29 -26.75
CA GLY A 118 18.63 0.33 -26.85
C GLY A 118 19.67 0.04 -25.77
N ASP A 119 20.92 0.03 -26.14
CA ASP A 119 22.14 -0.17 -25.37
C ASP A 119 22.03 -0.20 -23.84
N LYS A 120 22.46 -1.31 -23.24
CA LYS A 120 22.48 -1.63 -21.80
C LYS A 120 23.23 -0.62 -20.90
N GLU A 121 23.60 0.56 -21.39
CA GLU A 121 24.38 1.56 -20.62
C GLU A 121 23.51 2.55 -19.81
N ASP A 122 22.16 2.55 -19.98
CA ASP A 122 21.30 3.53 -19.35
C ASP A 122 20.26 2.95 -18.37
N VAL A 123 20.51 1.80 -17.75
CA VAL A 123 19.66 1.33 -16.65
C VAL A 123 19.90 2.23 -15.45
N LYS A 124 19.13 3.29 -15.35
CA LYS A 124 19.10 4.10 -14.14
C LYS A 124 18.42 3.31 -13.02
N TYR A 125 19.12 3.23 -11.92
CA TYR A 125 18.63 2.60 -10.70
C TYR A 125 17.42 3.36 -10.17
N THR A 126 16.45 2.63 -9.61
CA THR A 126 15.40 3.22 -8.80
C THR A 126 16.01 3.63 -7.46
N ASP A 127 15.93 4.92 -7.15
CA ASP A 127 16.36 5.43 -5.85
C ASP A 127 15.19 5.38 -4.87
N ILE A 128 15.40 4.72 -3.73
CA ILE A 128 14.41 4.60 -2.66
C ILE A 128 14.98 5.25 -1.40
N ASN A 129 14.27 6.25 -0.91
CA ASN A 129 14.62 6.94 0.33
C ASN A 129 13.58 6.66 1.42
N VAL A 130 13.84 5.68 2.28
CA VAL A 130 12.97 5.38 3.43
C VAL A 130 13.14 6.45 4.49
N ASN A 131 12.08 7.16 4.80
CA ASN A 131 12.07 8.25 5.77
C ASN A 131 11.23 7.97 7.02
N LYS A 132 10.43 6.89 7.01
CA LYS A 132 9.53 6.54 8.11
C LYS A 132 9.29 5.03 8.18
N ILE A 133 9.20 4.50 9.39
CA ILE A 133 8.82 3.12 9.65
C ILE A 133 7.69 3.12 10.66
N ILE A 134 6.60 2.40 10.38
CA ILE A 134 5.38 2.40 11.18
C ILE A 134 4.95 0.96 11.46
N LEU A 135 4.63 0.67 12.71
CA LEU A 135 3.87 -0.51 13.08
C LEU A 135 2.38 -0.22 12.87
N ARG A 136 1.71 -1.04 12.08
CA ARG A 136 0.26 -0.98 11.89
C ARG A 136 -0.33 -2.35 11.61
N TYR A 137 -1.65 -2.46 11.57
CA TYR A 137 -2.32 -3.66 11.11
C TYR A 137 -2.63 -3.56 9.63
N THR A 138 -2.47 -4.65 8.90
CA THR A 138 -2.95 -4.77 7.52
C THR A 138 -3.78 -6.03 7.35
N ARG A 139 -4.69 -6.00 6.39
CA ARG A 139 -5.49 -7.14 6.02
C ARG A 139 -4.76 -7.95 4.96
N LEU A 140 -4.46 -9.21 5.27
CA LEU A 140 -4.05 -10.19 4.27
C LEU A 140 -5.28 -10.93 3.76
N SER A 141 -5.38 -11.07 2.45
CA SER A 141 -6.46 -11.81 1.82
C SER A 141 -6.29 -13.31 2.07
N GLU A 142 -7.38 -14.02 2.28
CA GLU A 142 -7.35 -15.47 2.20
C GLU A 142 -7.42 -15.91 0.74
N ARG A 143 -6.61 -16.92 0.42
CA ARG A 143 -6.58 -17.49 -0.93
C ARG A 143 -7.98 -17.96 -1.31
N SER A 144 -8.52 -17.44 -2.40
CA SER A 144 -9.86 -17.74 -2.93
C SER A 144 -11.07 -17.14 -2.20
N ASP A 145 -10.93 -16.37 -1.14
CA ASP A 145 -12.03 -15.65 -0.50
C ASP A 145 -11.74 -14.15 -0.37
N PHE A 146 -12.43 -13.37 -1.19
CA PHE A 146 -12.32 -11.91 -1.17
C PHE A 146 -12.98 -11.27 0.06
N HIS A 147 -13.96 -11.95 0.65
CA HIS A 147 -14.78 -11.39 1.73
C HIS A 147 -14.13 -11.53 3.10
N THR A 148 -13.26 -12.52 3.27
CA THR A 148 -12.53 -12.74 4.51
C THR A 148 -11.05 -12.38 4.37
N GLY A 149 -10.37 -12.24 5.48
CA GLY A 149 -8.95 -11.95 5.54
C GLY A 149 -8.44 -11.98 6.95
N LEU A 150 -7.15 -12.12 7.07
CA LEU A 150 -6.44 -12.12 8.33
C LEU A 150 -5.89 -10.73 8.61
N MET A 151 -6.24 -10.15 9.76
CA MET A 151 -5.65 -8.89 10.23
C MET A 151 -4.35 -9.20 10.95
N VAL A 152 -3.23 -8.73 10.42
CA VAL A 152 -1.89 -8.98 10.97
C VAL A 152 -1.15 -7.69 11.30
N PRO A 153 -0.35 -7.66 12.37
CA PRO A 153 0.55 -6.55 12.60
C PRO A 153 1.71 -6.60 11.61
N VAL A 154 2.03 -5.46 11.01
CA VAL A 154 3.12 -5.32 10.04
C VAL A 154 3.99 -4.11 10.34
N TRP A 155 5.24 -4.19 9.92
CA TRP A 155 6.12 -3.04 9.81
C TRP A 155 6.11 -2.54 8.37
N ASP A 156 5.63 -1.31 8.18
CA ASP A 156 5.66 -0.62 6.89
C ASP A 156 6.82 0.35 6.84
N PHE A 157 7.63 0.19 5.82
CA PHE A 157 8.69 1.11 5.44
C PHE A 157 8.11 2.09 4.42
N ILE A 158 8.10 3.36 4.78
CA ILE A 158 7.53 4.44 3.97
C ILE A 158 8.63 5.33 3.48
N GLY A 159 8.57 5.68 2.22
CA GLY A 159 9.60 6.50 1.59
C GLY A 159 9.19 7.09 0.26
N ASP A 160 10.16 7.74 -0.33
CA ASP A 160 10.06 8.32 -1.66
C ASP A 160 10.75 7.41 -2.66
N ILE A 161 10.14 7.22 -3.82
CA ILE A 161 10.66 6.41 -4.92
C ILE A 161 10.93 7.33 -6.10
N ASP A 162 12.14 7.30 -6.64
CA ASP A 162 12.52 7.96 -7.88
C ASP A 162 12.88 6.90 -8.94
N TYR A 163 12.02 6.75 -9.92
CA TYR A 163 12.19 5.78 -11.01
C TYR A 163 13.20 6.23 -12.08
N GLY A 164 13.75 7.44 -11.98
CA GLY A 164 14.61 8.03 -13.01
C GLY A 164 13.89 8.27 -14.34
N ASP A 165 14.65 8.73 -15.36
CA ASP A 165 14.08 9.13 -16.66
C ASP A 165 13.88 7.97 -17.64
N THR A 166 14.32 6.76 -17.35
CA THR A 166 14.44 5.66 -18.34
C THR A 166 13.27 4.70 -18.40
N SER A 167 12.37 4.70 -17.40
CA SER A 167 11.31 3.69 -17.31
C SER A 167 10.01 4.04 -18.07
N GLY A 168 9.93 5.20 -18.72
CA GLY A 168 8.65 5.70 -19.24
C GLY A 168 7.62 6.02 -18.15
N LEU A 169 7.94 5.67 -16.92
CA LEU A 169 7.24 6.01 -15.68
C LEU A 169 7.95 7.18 -15.00
N SER A 170 8.31 8.23 -15.77
CA SER A 170 8.98 9.39 -15.21
C SER A 170 8.14 9.98 -14.09
N GLY A 171 8.62 9.86 -12.85
CA GLY A 171 7.92 10.43 -11.72
C GLY A 171 8.58 10.05 -10.41
N GLN A 172 8.45 10.96 -9.46
CA GLN A 172 8.72 10.69 -8.05
C GLN A 172 7.41 10.35 -7.37
N GLU A 173 7.36 9.23 -6.67
CA GLU A 173 6.29 8.93 -5.73
C GLU A 173 6.77 9.27 -4.32
N LYS A 174 5.94 9.98 -3.56
CA LYS A 174 6.25 10.42 -2.19
C LYS A 174 5.35 9.75 -1.17
N ASP A 175 5.91 9.53 0.02
CA ASP A 175 5.19 8.97 1.16
C ASP A 175 4.49 7.63 0.83
N LYS A 176 5.14 6.78 0.02
CA LYS A 176 4.62 5.45 -0.33
C LYS A 176 5.13 4.37 0.59
N VAL A 177 4.33 3.34 0.77
CA VAL A 177 4.81 2.10 1.38
C VAL A 177 5.69 1.39 0.37
N VAL A 178 6.98 1.36 0.62
CA VAL A 178 7.97 0.75 -0.28
C VAL A 178 8.24 -0.71 0.07
N PHE A 179 7.97 -1.11 1.31
CA PHE A 179 8.18 -2.46 1.78
C PHE A 179 7.32 -2.76 3.01
N THR A 180 6.79 -3.97 3.10
CA THR A 180 5.98 -4.42 4.24
C THR A 180 6.48 -5.75 4.77
N ILE A 181 6.64 -5.87 6.09
CA ILE A 181 7.08 -7.08 6.77
C ILE A 181 6.06 -7.45 7.84
N ASN A 182 5.60 -8.70 7.84
CA ASN A 182 4.79 -9.26 8.91
C ASN A 182 5.58 -9.20 10.22
N ALA A 183 5.05 -8.47 11.19
CA ALA A 183 5.76 -8.22 12.45
C ALA A 183 5.85 -9.46 13.35
N VAL A 184 5.06 -10.52 13.09
CA VAL A 184 5.05 -11.74 13.91
C VAL A 184 6.09 -12.74 13.45
N ASP A 185 6.15 -13.03 12.13
CA ASP A 185 7.00 -14.07 11.58
C ASP A 185 8.17 -13.56 10.71
N GLY A 186 8.12 -12.30 10.30
CA GLY A 186 9.14 -11.68 9.45
C GLY A 186 8.98 -11.98 7.96
N SER A 187 7.87 -12.56 7.54
CA SER A 187 7.59 -12.74 6.12
C SER A 187 7.38 -11.40 5.42
N ILE A 188 7.77 -11.34 4.14
CA ILE A 188 7.52 -10.17 3.29
C ILE A 188 6.07 -10.23 2.84
N VAL A 189 5.37 -9.11 2.95
CA VAL A 189 3.99 -8.96 2.51
C VAL A 189 3.95 -8.21 1.19
N ASP A 190 3.44 -8.85 0.16
CA ASP A 190 3.12 -8.20 -1.11
C ASP A 190 1.73 -7.55 -1.03
N ARG A 191 1.71 -6.24 -0.80
CA ARG A 191 0.46 -5.50 -0.66
C ARG A 191 -0.34 -5.43 -1.95
N ALA A 192 0.32 -5.48 -3.10
CA ALA A 192 -0.34 -5.48 -4.39
C ALA A 192 -1.06 -6.82 -4.63
N ALA A 193 -0.44 -7.91 -4.22
CA ALA A 193 -1.04 -9.24 -4.32
C ALA A 193 -1.97 -9.58 -3.14
N GLY A 194 -1.91 -8.81 -2.03
CA GLY A 194 -2.77 -8.98 -0.86
C GLY A 194 -2.37 -10.13 0.07
N TYR A 195 -1.13 -10.61 -0.03
CA TYR A 195 -0.60 -11.67 0.86
C TYR A 195 0.90 -11.55 1.12
#